data_5cdb7107bf69393e91f33ddbe4ea276f
#
_entry.id   5cdb7107bf69393e91f33ddbe4ea276f
#
_cell.length_a   1.000
_cell.length_b   1.000
_cell.length_c   1.000
_cell.angle_alpha   90.00
_cell.angle_beta   90.00
_cell.angle_gamma   90.00
#
_symmetry.space_group_name_H-M   'P 1'
#
loop_
_entity.id
_entity.type
_entity.pdbx_description
1 polymer ?
#
loop_
_entity_poly.entity_id
_entity_poly.type
_entity_poly.pdbx_seq_one_letter_code
_entity_poly.pdbx_strand_id
1 'polypeptide(L)'
;MSRKIRRGAGRRTHGRAEQAAESTPAPTPRTEVFSFGDPIEVMDRRELLEYVECMRMGNWYEPPLPLDGLARSFRAAPHHSSAIYVKRNILVQSYIEHPLLSRADFSRYVLEYLVFANSYLELRTNRLGAPMALKSSLAKYTRVGVEPGQYWFVTNVREPYEFPKGSVYHLYEPDLNQEIYGLPEYLSALNSTWLNESATLFRRRYYKNGSHAGFILYMTDAAEKQEDVDNLRSALKNAKGPGNFRNLFMYAPKGKKDGIQLLPIGEVAAKDEFWNIKKVTVEDQLAAHRVPPQLMGIIPSNAGGFGDVEKAAGVFNGLEIEPLKARLRELNDWIGIEVVRFRDFEMPKG
;
A
#
# COMPACT_ATOMS: atom_id res chain seq x y z
N MET A 1 8.73 -31.53 -71.65
CA MET A 1 9.68 -32.66 -71.71
C MET A 1 9.55 -33.41 -70.39
N SER A 2 8.75 -34.39 -70.29
CA SER A 2 8.71 -35.83 -70.61
C SER A 2 9.82 -36.61 -69.90
N ARG A 3 9.48 -37.47 -68.96
CA ARG A 3 9.61 -38.93 -68.88
C ARG A 3 9.49 -39.35 -67.40
N LYS A 4 8.45 -40.03 -67.00
CA LYS A 4 8.00 -41.45 -67.14
C LYS A 4 8.99 -42.50 -66.56
N ILE A 5 8.51 -43.24 -65.59
CA ILE A 5 8.24 -44.70 -65.45
C ILE A 5 9.36 -45.41 -64.63
N ARG A 6 9.08 -46.22 -63.62
CA ARG A 6 8.42 -47.55 -63.68
C ARG A 6 8.21 -48.17 -62.25
N ARG A 7 7.21 -48.95 -62.18
CA ARG A 7 6.75 -49.90 -61.16
C ARG A 7 7.75 -51.03 -60.84
N GLY A 8 7.70 -51.51 -59.61
CA GLY A 8 8.20 -52.83 -59.25
C GLY A 8 7.39 -53.36 -58.05
N ALA A 9 6.56 -54.39 -58.33
CA ALA A 9 5.83 -55.16 -57.35
C ALA A 9 6.70 -56.28 -56.77
N GLY A 10 6.59 -56.53 -55.49
CA GLY A 10 7.31 -57.64 -54.82
C GLY A 10 6.70 -58.04 -53.47
N ARG A 11 5.79 -58.95 -53.55
CA ARG A 11 5.58 -60.14 -52.74
C ARG A 11 5.54 -60.06 -51.19
N ARG A 12 4.37 -60.36 -50.67
CA ARG A 12 3.99 -60.67 -49.27
C ARG A 12 4.74 -61.89 -48.77
N THR A 13 5.27 -61.79 -47.52
CA THR A 13 5.44 -62.93 -46.63
C THR A 13 4.90 -62.56 -45.27
N HIS A 14 3.94 -63.36 -44.79
CA HIS A 14 3.42 -63.30 -43.43
C HIS A 14 4.49 -63.77 -42.43
N GLY A 15 4.94 -62.86 -41.57
CA GLY A 15 5.63 -63.15 -40.35
C GLY A 15 4.81 -62.68 -39.16
N ARG A 16 4.25 -63.63 -38.44
CA ARG A 16 3.51 -63.44 -37.17
C ARG A 16 4.53 -63.05 -36.11
N ALA A 17 4.66 -61.79 -35.79
CA ALA A 17 5.42 -61.31 -34.63
C ALA A 17 4.49 -61.29 -33.42
N GLU A 18 4.83 -62.03 -32.39
CA GLU A 18 4.28 -61.98 -31.05
C GLU A 18 4.44 -60.55 -30.51
N GLN A 19 3.32 -59.93 -30.17
CA GLN A 19 3.31 -58.70 -29.41
C GLN A 19 3.78 -59.02 -28.00
N ALA A 20 5.01 -58.70 -27.68
CA ALA A 20 5.48 -58.57 -26.31
C ALA A 20 4.69 -57.43 -25.65
N ALA A 21 3.92 -57.75 -24.63
CA ALA A 21 3.24 -56.78 -23.80
C ALA A 21 4.30 -55.85 -23.16
N GLU A 22 4.34 -54.61 -23.60
CA GLU A 22 5.05 -53.53 -22.91
C GLU A 22 4.46 -53.40 -21.50
N SER A 23 5.21 -53.87 -20.51
CA SER A 23 4.94 -53.60 -19.11
C SER A 23 5.08 -52.10 -18.86
N THR A 24 3.96 -51.41 -18.67
CA THR A 24 3.91 -50.04 -18.20
C THR A 24 4.70 -49.96 -16.87
N PRO A 25 5.75 -49.13 -16.75
CA PRO A 25 6.47 -49.01 -15.50
C PRO A 25 5.53 -48.46 -14.42
N ALA A 26 5.51 -49.13 -13.27
CA ALA A 26 4.76 -48.67 -12.11
C ALA A 26 5.15 -47.20 -11.78
N PRO A 27 4.18 -46.32 -11.47
CA PRO A 27 4.48 -44.92 -11.18
C PRO A 27 5.41 -44.86 -9.97
N THR A 28 6.58 -44.26 -10.17
CA THR A 28 7.51 -43.95 -9.09
C THR A 28 6.82 -43.02 -8.09
N PRO A 29 6.87 -43.33 -6.79
CA PRO A 29 6.29 -42.47 -5.78
C PRO A 29 6.98 -41.11 -5.78
N ARG A 30 6.26 -40.07 -6.19
CA ARG A 30 6.76 -38.68 -6.17
C ARG A 30 6.35 -38.04 -4.83
N THR A 31 7.34 -37.54 -4.10
CA THR A 31 7.09 -36.66 -2.96
C THR A 31 6.67 -35.30 -3.50
N GLU A 32 5.44 -34.87 -3.23
CA GLU A 32 4.95 -33.55 -3.64
C GLU A 32 4.97 -32.61 -2.44
N VAL A 33 5.76 -31.56 -2.54
CA VAL A 33 5.80 -30.45 -1.57
C VAL A 33 5.20 -29.23 -2.24
N PHE A 34 4.17 -28.64 -1.63
CA PHE A 34 3.59 -27.38 -2.08
C PHE A 34 4.07 -26.27 -1.16
N SER A 35 4.86 -25.37 -1.70
CA SER A 35 5.12 -24.06 -1.11
C SER A 35 4.07 -23.06 -1.61
N PHE A 36 3.64 -22.19 -0.75
CA PHE A 36 2.76 -21.10 -1.12
C PHE A 36 3.59 -19.84 -1.21
N GLY A 37 3.48 -19.19 -2.37
CA GLY A 37 4.27 -18.03 -2.73
C GLY A 37 4.43 -17.01 -1.60
N ASP A 38 5.53 -16.32 -1.65
CA ASP A 38 5.92 -15.28 -0.70
C ASP A 38 4.80 -14.25 -0.48
N PRO A 39 4.72 -13.64 0.71
CA PRO A 39 3.81 -12.52 0.92
C PRO A 39 4.09 -11.46 -0.15
N ILE A 40 3.08 -11.15 -0.95
CA ILE A 40 3.18 -10.08 -1.95
C ILE A 40 3.32 -8.77 -1.17
N GLU A 41 4.47 -8.15 -1.27
CA GLU A 41 4.70 -6.80 -0.77
C GLU A 41 3.74 -5.85 -1.49
N VAL A 42 3.07 -4.98 -0.75
CA VAL A 42 2.08 -4.04 -1.31
C VAL A 42 2.74 -3.02 -2.24
N MET A 43 4.04 -2.81 -2.07
CA MET A 43 4.93 -2.08 -2.99
C MET A 43 6.30 -2.77 -2.95
N ASP A 44 6.87 -3.05 -4.12
CA ASP A 44 8.24 -3.53 -4.21
C ASP A 44 9.18 -2.43 -3.69
N ARG A 45 10.10 -2.81 -2.80
CA ARG A 45 11.13 -1.90 -2.28
C ARG A 45 11.87 -1.15 -3.39
N ARG A 46 12.00 -1.75 -4.56
CA ARG A 46 12.65 -1.14 -5.73
C ARG A 46 11.86 0.04 -6.27
N GLU A 47 10.53 -0.03 -6.31
CA GLU A 47 9.69 1.07 -6.78
C GLU A 47 9.71 2.29 -5.85
N LEU A 48 10.04 2.10 -4.56
CA LEU A 48 10.16 3.19 -3.58
C LEU A 48 11.57 3.77 -3.47
N LEU A 49 12.60 2.97 -3.78
CA LEU A 49 14.01 3.37 -3.61
C LEU A 49 14.68 3.75 -4.93
N GLU A 50 14.12 3.37 -6.07
CA GLU A 50 14.54 3.88 -7.35
C GLU A 50 13.92 5.28 -7.56
N TYR A 51 14.46 6.27 -6.87
CA TYR A 51 14.24 7.68 -7.18
C TYR A 51 14.77 7.96 -8.58
N VAL A 52 13.93 7.73 -9.54
CA VAL A 52 14.20 8.23 -10.88
C VAL A 52 13.74 9.69 -10.88
N GLU A 53 14.55 10.57 -11.45
CA GLU A 53 14.15 11.93 -11.80
C GLU A 53 12.76 11.89 -12.45
N CYS A 54 11.93 12.91 -12.19
CA CYS A 54 10.57 12.97 -12.71
C CYS A 54 10.56 12.69 -14.21
N MET A 55 9.89 11.62 -14.62
CA MET A 55 9.85 11.23 -16.02
C MET A 55 8.97 12.21 -16.83
N ARG A 56 9.53 12.82 -17.86
CA ARG A 56 8.76 13.66 -18.78
C ARG A 56 7.87 12.78 -19.67
N MET A 57 6.56 13.02 -19.59
CA MET A 57 5.52 12.38 -20.43
C MET A 57 4.88 13.40 -21.36
N GLY A 58 5.55 13.68 -22.49
CA GLY A 58 5.05 14.68 -23.45
C GLY A 58 5.03 16.09 -22.87
N ASN A 59 3.87 16.58 -22.45
CA ASN A 59 3.65 17.97 -22.02
C ASN A 59 3.75 18.16 -20.50
N TRP A 60 3.91 17.10 -19.71
CA TRP A 60 4.01 17.15 -18.25
C TRP A 60 5.05 16.17 -17.70
N TYR A 61 5.33 16.30 -16.43
CA TYR A 61 6.16 15.37 -15.66
C TYR A 61 5.28 14.43 -14.83
N GLU A 62 5.59 13.14 -14.81
CA GLU A 62 4.98 12.20 -13.86
C GLU A 62 5.63 12.34 -12.49
N PRO A 63 4.84 12.20 -11.40
CA PRO A 63 5.41 12.18 -10.05
C PRO A 63 6.42 11.05 -9.86
N PRO A 64 7.47 11.26 -9.03
CA PRO A 64 8.51 10.25 -8.79
C PRO A 64 7.98 9.02 -8.05
N LEU A 65 6.87 9.15 -7.35
CA LEU A 65 6.17 8.07 -6.65
C LEU A 65 4.75 7.90 -7.17
N PRO A 66 4.24 6.67 -7.23
CA PRO A 66 2.85 6.42 -7.61
C PRO A 66 1.90 6.95 -6.54
N LEU A 67 1.21 8.06 -6.82
CA LEU A 67 0.29 8.69 -5.87
C LEU A 67 -0.88 7.77 -5.48
N ASP A 68 -1.26 6.81 -6.33
CA ASP A 68 -2.21 5.75 -5.99
C ASP A 68 -1.70 4.85 -4.87
N GLY A 69 -0.41 4.52 -4.86
CA GLY A 69 0.25 3.76 -3.80
C GLY A 69 0.21 4.51 -2.47
N LEU A 70 0.55 5.80 -2.48
CA LEU A 70 0.48 6.64 -1.28
C LEU A 70 -0.96 6.76 -0.75
N ALA A 71 -1.95 6.94 -1.64
CA ALA A 71 -3.36 7.01 -1.26
C ALA A 71 -3.89 5.71 -0.61
N ARG A 72 -3.40 4.55 -1.06
CA ARG A 72 -3.72 3.26 -0.42
C ARG A 72 -3.02 3.12 0.93
N SER A 73 -1.72 3.43 0.98
CA SER A 73 -0.90 3.37 2.18
C SER A 73 -1.42 4.28 3.30
N PHE A 74 -2.03 5.40 2.94
CA PHE A 74 -2.67 6.31 3.90
C PHE A 74 -3.67 5.60 4.84
N ARG A 75 -4.32 4.52 4.39
CA ARG A 75 -5.30 3.75 5.18
C ARG A 75 -4.78 2.40 5.65
N ALA A 76 -3.52 2.08 5.44
CA ALA A 76 -2.96 0.78 5.77
C ALA A 76 -2.84 0.57 7.29
N ALA A 77 -2.51 1.63 8.06
CA ALA A 77 -2.43 1.55 9.51
C ALA A 77 -3.20 2.68 10.20
N PRO A 78 -3.87 2.40 11.34
CA PRO A 78 -4.67 3.39 12.06
C PRO A 78 -3.86 4.60 12.52
N HIS A 79 -2.66 4.37 13.03
CA HIS A 79 -1.82 5.44 13.59
C HIS A 79 -1.24 6.35 12.52
N HIS A 80 -0.95 5.82 11.32
CA HIS A 80 -0.52 6.59 10.18
C HIS A 80 -1.61 7.59 9.73
N SER A 81 -2.80 7.10 9.43
CA SER A 81 -3.90 7.98 8.99
C SER A 81 -4.37 8.94 10.08
N SER A 82 -4.43 8.48 11.33
CA SER A 82 -4.88 9.32 12.46
C SER A 82 -3.91 10.46 12.75
N ALA A 83 -2.60 10.25 12.66
CA ALA A 83 -1.60 11.30 12.83
C ALA A 83 -1.78 12.42 11.79
N ILE A 84 -1.99 12.06 10.54
CA ILE A 84 -2.30 13.01 9.46
C ILE A 84 -3.61 13.76 9.74
N TYR A 85 -4.66 13.04 10.17
CA TYR A 85 -5.93 13.68 10.51
C TYR A 85 -5.83 14.62 11.70
N VAL A 86 -5.01 14.32 12.73
CA VAL A 86 -4.79 15.24 13.86
C VAL A 86 -4.20 16.56 13.35
N LYS A 87 -3.13 16.52 12.56
CA LYS A 87 -2.54 17.72 11.97
C LYS A 87 -3.56 18.51 11.13
N ARG A 88 -4.25 17.83 10.19
CA ARG A 88 -5.28 18.45 9.36
C ARG A 88 -6.38 19.09 10.19
N ASN A 89 -6.87 18.42 11.22
CA ASN A 89 -7.97 18.91 12.04
C ASN A 89 -7.57 20.19 12.81
N ILE A 90 -6.36 20.22 13.38
CA ILE A 90 -5.84 21.40 14.09
C ILE A 90 -5.71 22.58 13.11
N LEU A 91 -5.14 22.36 11.94
CA LEU A 91 -5.00 23.39 10.90
C LEU A 91 -6.34 23.91 10.41
N VAL A 92 -7.30 23.04 10.13
CA VAL A 92 -8.65 23.42 9.67
C VAL A 92 -9.47 24.10 10.77
N GLN A 93 -9.30 23.69 12.03
CA GLN A 93 -9.97 24.32 13.16
C GLN A 93 -9.48 25.74 13.38
N SER A 94 -8.16 25.97 13.27
CA SER A 94 -7.58 27.29 13.45
C SER A 94 -7.75 28.21 12.23
N TYR A 95 -8.05 27.66 11.05
CA TYR A 95 -8.24 28.43 9.81
C TYR A 95 -9.41 29.39 9.90
N ILE A 96 -9.18 30.66 9.55
CA ILE A 96 -10.18 31.70 9.41
C ILE A 96 -10.64 31.70 7.95
N GLU A 97 -11.89 31.31 7.73
CA GLU A 97 -12.45 31.17 6.38
C GLU A 97 -12.46 32.50 5.60
N HIS A 98 -12.07 32.40 4.33
CA HIS A 98 -12.04 33.53 3.42
C HIS A 98 -13.03 33.31 2.25
N PRO A 99 -13.70 34.36 1.71
CA PRO A 99 -14.66 34.21 0.60
C PRO A 99 -14.09 33.51 -0.64
N LEU A 100 -12.78 33.63 -0.91
CA LEU A 100 -12.13 32.95 -2.03
C LEU A 100 -11.78 31.48 -1.75
N LEU A 101 -11.65 31.07 -0.49
CA LEU A 101 -11.23 29.72 -0.13
C LEU A 101 -12.12 29.15 0.96
N SER A 102 -13.04 28.28 0.57
CA SER A 102 -13.95 27.61 1.50
C SER A 102 -13.17 26.68 2.45
N ARG A 103 -13.70 26.52 3.68
CA ARG A 103 -13.14 25.56 4.65
C ARG A 103 -13.04 24.14 4.09
N ALA A 104 -13.96 23.73 3.22
CA ALA A 104 -13.95 22.44 2.57
C ALA A 104 -12.77 22.28 1.59
N ASP A 105 -12.54 23.29 0.74
CA ASP A 105 -11.40 23.30 -0.19
C ASP A 105 -10.09 23.39 0.58
N PHE A 106 -10.01 24.23 1.62
CA PHE A 106 -8.85 24.32 2.50
C PHE A 106 -8.54 22.97 3.19
N SER A 107 -9.56 22.29 3.73
CA SER A 107 -9.40 20.98 4.36
C SER A 107 -8.86 19.91 3.40
N ARG A 108 -9.31 19.93 2.16
CA ARG A 108 -8.79 19.02 1.12
C ARG A 108 -7.36 19.38 0.76
N TYR A 109 -7.08 20.64 0.53
CA TYR A 109 -5.75 21.17 0.21
C TYR A 109 -4.71 20.75 1.25
N VAL A 110 -5.02 20.95 2.54
CA VAL A 110 -4.16 20.53 3.65
C VAL A 110 -4.00 19.01 3.70
N LEU A 111 -5.09 18.24 3.52
CA LEU A 111 -5.01 16.79 3.56
C LEU A 111 -4.12 16.24 2.43
N GLU A 112 -4.25 16.77 1.23
CA GLU A 112 -3.44 16.35 0.08
C GLU A 112 -1.97 16.69 0.27
N TYR A 113 -1.67 17.87 0.81
CA TYR A 113 -0.29 18.21 1.17
C TYR A 113 0.30 17.24 2.19
N LEU A 114 -0.42 16.93 3.25
CA LEU A 114 0.05 16.01 4.30
C LEU A 114 0.20 14.55 3.82
N VAL A 115 -0.57 14.14 2.81
CA VAL A 115 -0.56 12.76 2.28
C VAL A 115 0.43 12.62 1.13
N PHE A 116 0.45 13.57 0.20
CA PHE A 116 1.22 13.47 -1.03
C PHE A 116 2.44 14.37 -1.07
N ALA A 117 2.63 15.23 -0.07
CA ALA A 117 3.58 16.33 -0.09
C ALA A 117 3.42 17.27 -1.29
N ASN A 118 2.28 17.20 -1.95
CA ASN A 118 1.90 18.00 -3.10
C ASN A 118 0.41 18.33 -3.00
N SER A 119 0.06 19.58 -3.16
CA SER A 119 -1.34 19.99 -3.23
C SER A 119 -1.51 21.19 -4.16
N TYR A 120 -2.68 21.29 -4.75
CA TYR A 120 -2.95 22.24 -5.82
C TYR A 120 -4.24 23.01 -5.57
N LEU A 121 -4.19 24.31 -5.81
CA LEU A 121 -5.36 25.20 -5.80
C LEU A 121 -5.47 25.90 -7.15
N GLU A 122 -6.60 25.74 -7.84
CA GLU A 122 -6.95 26.47 -9.05
C GLU A 122 -7.60 27.80 -8.68
N LEU A 123 -7.01 28.89 -9.10
CA LEU A 123 -7.62 30.22 -9.04
C LEU A 123 -8.61 30.39 -10.19
N ARG A 124 -9.89 30.47 -9.87
CA ARG A 124 -10.95 30.78 -10.82
C ARG A 124 -11.20 32.26 -10.84
N THR A 125 -11.22 32.83 -12.02
CA THR A 125 -11.46 34.26 -12.25
C THR A 125 -12.74 34.48 -13.04
N ASN A 126 -13.30 35.67 -12.91
CA ASN A 126 -14.38 36.11 -13.78
C ASN A 126 -13.88 36.55 -15.17
N ARG A 127 -14.74 36.93 -16.06
CA ARG A 127 -14.40 37.37 -17.41
C ARG A 127 -13.49 38.61 -17.47
N LEU A 128 -13.43 39.39 -16.38
CA LEU A 128 -12.59 40.58 -16.24
C LEU A 128 -11.24 40.26 -15.54
N GLY A 129 -10.96 38.94 -15.25
CA GLY A 129 -9.75 38.54 -14.57
C GLY A 129 -9.76 38.65 -13.05
N ALA A 130 -10.86 39.12 -12.43
CA ALA A 130 -10.92 39.24 -10.97
C ALA A 130 -11.07 37.85 -10.30
N PRO A 131 -10.36 37.58 -9.19
CA PRO A 131 -10.46 36.36 -8.40
C PRO A 131 -11.91 36.08 -7.95
N MET A 132 -12.39 34.89 -8.14
CA MET A 132 -13.71 34.43 -7.70
C MET A 132 -13.67 33.31 -6.68
N ALA A 133 -12.76 32.35 -6.85
CA ALA A 133 -12.62 31.22 -5.95
C ALA A 133 -11.28 30.51 -6.15
N LEU A 134 -10.77 29.95 -5.07
CA LEU A 134 -9.69 28.95 -5.06
C LEU A 134 -10.33 27.56 -4.88
N LYS A 135 -10.09 26.68 -5.81
CA LYS A 135 -10.63 25.31 -5.81
C LYS A 135 -9.51 24.28 -5.73
N SER A 136 -9.62 23.36 -4.77
CA SER A 136 -8.66 22.26 -4.66
C SER A 136 -8.76 21.34 -5.88
N SER A 137 -7.65 21.13 -6.56
CA SER A 137 -7.49 20.12 -7.60
C SER A 137 -6.82 18.89 -7.01
N LEU A 138 -7.32 17.69 -7.34
CA LEU A 138 -6.81 16.45 -6.78
C LEU A 138 -5.36 16.21 -7.21
N ALA A 139 -4.42 16.18 -6.26
CA ALA A 139 -3.01 15.97 -6.50
C ALA A 139 -2.75 14.68 -7.29
N LYS A 140 -3.53 13.64 -7.02
CA LYS A 140 -3.47 12.36 -7.70
C LYS A 140 -3.57 12.48 -9.23
N TYR A 141 -4.31 13.45 -9.73
CA TYR A 141 -4.54 13.67 -11.16
C TYR A 141 -3.89 14.94 -11.69
N THR A 142 -3.38 15.81 -10.83
CA THR A 142 -2.72 17.03 -11.25
C THR A 142 -1.25 16.77 -11.56
N ARG A 143 -0.79 17.29 -12.69
CA ARG A 143 0.58 17.15 -13.17
C ARG A 143 1.20 18.50 -13.41
N VAL A 144 2.49 18.64 -13.09
CA VAL A 144 3.28 19.82 -13.41
C VAL A 144 3.66 19.76 -14.89
N GLY A 145 3.37 20.82 -15.63
CA GLY A 145 3.71 20.94 -17.05
C GLY A 145 5.20 21.18 -17.27
N VAL A 146 5.63 20.96 -18.51
CA VAL A 146 7.03 21.21 -18.92
C VAL A 146 7.35 22.72 -18.92
N GLU A 147 6.36 23.54 -19.26
CA GLU A 147 6.50 24.99 -19.28
C GLU A 147 6.23 25.57 -17.88
N PRO A 148 6.99 26.58 -17.44
CA PRO A 148 6.75 27.23 -16.16
C PRO A 148 5.32 27.76 -16.01
N GLY A 149 4.68 27.43 -14.89
CA GLY A 149 3.30 27.83 -14.59
C GLY A 149 2.22 27.06 -15.37
N GLN A 150 2.60 25.99 -16.07
CA GLN A 150 1.69 25.08 -16.78
C GLN A 150 1.34 23.88 -15.89
N TYR A 151 0.06 23.55 -15.84
CA TYR A 151 -0.45 22.38 -15.09
C TYR A 151 -1.49 21.65 -15.89
N TRP A 152 -1.59 20.33 -15.67
CA TRP A 152 -2.48 19.45 -16.38
C TRP A 152 -3.30 18.63 -15.39
N PHE A 153 -4.58 18.39 -15.71
CA PHE A 153 -5.42 17.44 -15.00
C PHE A 153 -5.60 16.18 -15.84
N VAL A 154 -4.97 15.09 -15.41
CA VAL A 154 -4.81 13.86 -16.19
C VAL A 154 -5.56 12.71 -15.51
N THR A 155 -6.84 12.55 -15.83
CA THR A 155 -7.62 11.36 -15.45
C THR A 155 -7.51 10.28 -16.52
N ASN A 156 -7.33 10.71 -17.78
CA ASN A 156 -7.11 9.87 -18.95
C ASN A 156 -6.00 10.50 -19.80
N VAL A 157 -4.98 9.73 -20.11
CA VAL A 157 -3.83 10.20 -20.90
C VAL A 157 -4.24 10.68 -22.30
N ARG A 158 -5.37 10.20 -22.85
CA ARG A 158 -5.85 10.58 -24.18
C ARG A 158 -6.55 11.94 -24.21
N GLU A 159 -7.07 12.39 -23.09
CA GLU A 159 -7.86 13.63 -22.98
C GLU A 159 -7.45 14.41 -21.72
N PRO A 160 -6.20 14.88 -21.62
CA PRO A 160 -5.78 15.69 -20.51
C PRO A 160 -6.39 17.09 -20.59
N TYR A 161 -6.76 17.66 -19.47
CA TYR A 161 -7.21 19.06 -19.38
C TYR A 161 -6.03 19.94 -18.97
N GLU A 162 -5.72 20.96 -19.76
CA GLU A 162 -4.74 21.97 -19.41
C GLU A 162 -5.41 23.11 -18.63
N PHE A 163 -4.88 23.41 -17.44
CA PHE A 163 -5.31 24.59 -16.68
C PHE A 163 -4.84 25.87 -17.38
N PRO A 164 -5.60 26.97 -17.26
CA PRO A 164 -5.12 28.27 -17.71
C PRO A 164 -3.74 28.58 -17.11
N LYS A 165 -2.81 29.04 -17.93
CA LYS A 165 -1.43 29.26 -17.50
C LYS A 165 -1.38 30.23 -16.32
N GLY A 166 -0.67 29.85 -15.26
CA GLY A 166 -0.53 30.63 -14.05
C GLY A 166 -1.74 30.65 -13.14
N SER A 167 -2.80 29.85 -13.42
CA SER A 167 -4.00 29.77 -12.58
C SER A 167 -3.88 28.75 -11.44
N VAL A 168 -2.83 27.94 -11.38
CA VAL A 168 -2.67 26.89 -10.37
C VAL A 168 -1.53 27.24 -9.44
N TYR A 169 -1.82 27.26 -8.15
CA TYR A 169 -0.82 27.29 -7.09
C TYR A 169 -0.48 25.85 -6.69
N HIS A 170 0.80 25.54 -6.65
CA HIS A 170 1.33 24.24 -6.25
C HIS A 170 2.14 24.40 -4.96
N LEU A 171 1.63 23.88 -3.87
CA LEU A 171 2.39 23.71 -2.63
C LEU A 171 3.00 22.33 -2.62
N TYR A 172 4.31 22.25 -2.45
CA TYR A 172 5.03 20.98 -2.36
C TYR A 172 6.09 21.00 -1.25
N GLU A 173 6.35 19.85 -0.65
CA GLU A 173 7.41 19.69 0.35
C GLU A 173 8.75 19.52 -0.36
N PRO A 174 9.77 20.38 -0.10
CA PRO A 174 11.06 20.26 -0.75
C PRO A 174 11.75 18.94 -0.41
N ASP A 175 12.40 18.35 -1.39
CA ASP A 175 13.22 17.16 -1.23
C ASP A 175 14.62 17.34 -1.83
N LEU A 176 15.61 16.60 -1.30
CA LEU A 176 17.00 16.70 -1.73
C LEU A 176 17.23 16.22 -3.17
N ASN A 177 16.36 15.37 -3.68
CA ASN A 177 16.49 14.69 -4.98
C ASN A 177 15.42 15.11 -5.98
N GLN A 178 14.50 16.02 -5.60
CA GLN A 178 13.35 16.40 -6.43
C GLN A 178 13.17 17.92 -6.48
N GLU A 179 13.08 18.47 -7.71
CA GLU A 179 12.82 19.90 -7.92
C GLU A 179 11.37 20.19 -8.31
N ILE A 180 10.67 19.22 -8.89
CA ILE A 180 9.35 19.42 -9.52
C ILE A 180 8.21 19.05 -8.58
N TYR A 181 8.39 17.95 -7.84
CA TYR A 181 7.40 17.45 -6.88
C TYR A 181 8.01 17.33 -5.49
N GLY A 182 7.17 17.46 -4.49
CA GLY A 182 7.52 17.14 -3.11
C GLY A 182 7.40 15.65 -2.80
N LEU A 183 8.13 15.22 -1.77
CA LEU A 183 8.07 13.87 -1.23
C LEU A 183 7.59 13.89 0.22
N PRO A 184 6.67 12.98 0.61
CA PRO A 184 6.17 12.93 1.97
C PRO A 184 7.26 12.60 2.99
N GLU A 185 7.36 13.38 4.06
CA GLU A 185 8.33 13.20 5.14
C GLU A 185 8.20 11.84 5.84
N TYR A 186 7.01 11.24 5.83
CA TYR A 186 6.74 9.95 6.47
C TYR A 186 7.16 8.73 5.64
N LEU A 187 7.78 8.88 4.47
CA LEU A 187 8.21 7.75 3.62
C LEU A 187 9.05 6.73 4.37
N SER A 188 9.90 7.18 5.30
CA SER A 188 10.73 6.30 6.14
C SER A 188 9.90 5.32 6.99
N ALA A 189 8.67 5.69 7.36
CA ALA A 189 7.78 4.86 8.18
C ALA A 189 6.79 4.01 7.37
N LEU A 190 6.81 4.04 6.04
CA LEU A 190 5.89 3.25 5.24
C LEU A 190 6.09 1.75 5.45
N ASN A 191 7.33 1.27 5.57
CA ASN A 191 7.60 -0.13 5.87
C ASN A 191 6.99 -0.56 7.22
N SER A 192 7.09 0.27 8.27
CA SER A 192 6.45 0.04 9.57
C SER A 192 4.92 0.08 9.46
N THR A 193 4.38 0.94 8.59
CA THR A 193 2.94 1.03 8.31
C THR A 193 2.43 -0.26 7.67
N TRP A 194 3.10 -0.78 6.65
CA TRP A 194 2.72 -2.03 5.98
C TRP A 194 2.96 -3.26 6.85
N LEU A 195 4.02 -3.27 7.67
CA LEU A 195 4.25 -4.32 8.65
C LEU A 195 3.11 -4.37 9.68
N ASN A 196 2.64 -3.20 10.14
CA ASN A 196 1.48 -3.10 11.02
C ASN A 196 0.20 -3.63 10.39
N GLU A 197 -0.04 -3.32 9.10
CA GLU A 197 -1.14 -3.86 8.31
C GLU A 197 -1.03 -5.38 8.21
N SER A 198 0.14 -5.89 7.80
CA SER A 198 0.41 -7.32 7.65
C SER A 198 0.18 -8.09 8.95
N ALA A 199 0.67 -7.56 10.07
CA ALA A 199 0.42 -8.13 11.41
C ALA A 199 -1.07 -8.15 11.77
N THR A 200 -1.81 -7.11 11.40
CA THR A 200 -3.26 -7.03 11.61
C THR A 200 -4.01 -8.05 10.76
N LEU A 201 -3.65 -8.17 9.48
CA LEU A 201 -4.24 -9.13 8.55
C LEU A 201 -3.93 -10.58 8.99
N PHE A 202 -2.68 -10.84 9.39
CA PHE A 202 -2.30 -12.15 9.92
C PHE A 202 -3.13 -12.49 11.16
N ARG A 203 -3.19 -11.60 12.16
CA ARG A 203 -3.99 -11.80 13.36
C ARG A 203 -5.46 -12.05 13.05
N ARG A 204 -6.05 -11.28 12.13
CA ARG A 204 -7.43 -11.49 11.68
C ARG A 204 -7.64 -12.87 11.06
N ARG A 205 -6.69 -13.33 10.23
CA ARG A 205 -6.73 -14.67 9.63
C ARG A 205 -6.59 -15.76 10.68
N TYR A 206 -5.67 -15.59 11.62
CA TYR A 206 -5.45 -16.52 12.73
C TYR A 206 -6.72 -16.74 13.53
N TYR A 207 -7.39 -15.68 13.98
CA TYR A 207 -8.65 -15.81 14.73
C TYR A 207 -9.81 -16.34 13.87
N LYS A 208 -9.86 -15.97 12.61
CA LYS A 208 -10.89 -16.49 11.70
C LYS A 208 -10.78 -17.99 11.46
N ASN A 209 -9.57 -18.53 11.55
CA ASN A 209 -9.29 -19.96 11.41
C ASN A 209 -9.33 -20.72 12.74
N GLY A 210 -9.97 -20.19 13.77
CA GLY A 210 -10.10 -20.86 15.06
C GLY A 210 -8.82 -20.87 15.89
N SER A 211 -7.98 -19.83 15.76
CA SER A 211 -6.70 -19.67 16.46
C SER A 211 -5.65 -20.72 16.10
N HIS A 212 -5.66 -21.19 14.85
CA HIS A 212 -4.65 -22.09 14.31
C HIS A 212 -3.85 -21.42 13.19
N ALA A 213 -2.53 -21.55 13.25
CA ALA A 213 -1.63 -21.12 12.18
C ALA A 213 -1.68 -22.07 10.96
N GLY A 214 -2.41 -23.16 11.08
CA GLY A 214 -2.49 -24.26 10.13
C GLY A 214 -1.86 -25.53 10.70
N PHE A 215 -1.97 -26.60 9.96
CA PHE A 215 -1.34 -27.88 10.29
C PHE A 215 -0.72 -28.51 9.05
N ILE A 216 0.25 -29.36 9.27
CA ILE A 216 0.82 -30.23 8.25
C ILE A 216 0.10 -31.58 8.44
N LEU A 217 -0.67 -31.99 7.44
CA LEU A 217 -1.17 -33.36 7.37
C LEU A 217 -0.08 -34.23 6.72
N TYR A 218 0.55 -35.05 7.51
CA TYR A 218 1.59 -35.97 7.08
C TYR A 218 0.99 -37.38 6.98
N MET A 219 1.01 -37.97 5.78
CA MET A 219 0.53 -39.29 5.51
C MET A 219 1.67 -40.18 5.04
N THR A 220 1.86 -41.33 5.71
CA THR A 220 2.87 -42.33 5.36
C THR A 220 2.29 -43.62 4.81
N ASP A 221 0.97 -43.84 4.99
CA ASP A 221 0.32 -45.03 4.43
C ASP A 221 0.13 -44.91 2.92
N ALA A 222 0.35 -46.04 2.26
CA ALA A 222 0.04 -46.17 0.84
C ALA A 222 -1.47 -46.13 0.66
N ALA A 223 -1.97 -45.07 0.07
CA ALA A 223 -3.37 -45.09 -0.40
C ALA A 223 -3.50 -46.19 -1.45
N GLU A 224 -4.53 -47.04 -1.30
CA GLU A 224 -4.76 -48.11 -2.26
C GLU A 224 -5.10 -47.60 -3.65
N LYS A 225 -5.62 -46.36 -3.72
CA LYS A 225 -5.93 -45.66 -4.97
C LYS A 225 -5.45 -44.22 -4.96
N GLN A 226 -4.87 -43.77 -6.06
CA GLN A 226 -4.48 -42.38 -6.28
C GLN A 226 -5.67 -41.43 -6.17
N GLU A 227 -6.85 -41.89 -6.50
CA GLU A 227 -8.11 -41.16 -6.43
C GLU A 227 -8.46 -40.71 -4.99
N ASP A 228 -8.13 -41.54 -3.99
CA ASP A 228 -8.37 -41.22 -2.56
C ASP A 228 -7.43 -40.09 -2.10
N VAL A 229 -6.18 -40.05 -2.57
CA VAL A 229 -5.22 -38.97 -2.31
C VAL A 229 -5.69 -37.66 -2.96
N ASP A 230 -6.19 -37.72 -4.17
CA ASP A 230 -6.67 -36.54 -4.90
C ASP A 230 -7.99 -36.03 -4.32
N ASN A 231 -8.86 -36.90 -3.85
CA ASN A 231 -10.09 -36.54 -3.13
C ASN A 231 -9.78 -35.85 -1.80
N LEU A 232 -8.83 -36.39 -1.01
CA LEU A 232 -8.38 -35.81 0.25
C LEU A 232 -7.69 -34.47 0.02
N ARG A 233 -6.84 -34.36 -1.01
CA ARG A 233 -6.22 -33.11 -1.44
C ARG A 233 -7.26 -32.07 -1.83
N SER A 234 -8.27 -32.47 -2.59
CA SER A 234 -9.35 -31.60 -3.03
C SER A 234 -10.22 -31.16 -1.85
N ALA A 235 -10.52 -32.05 -0.91
CA ALA A 235 -11.26 -31.74 0.32
C ALA A 235 -10.47 -30.74 1.19
N LEU A 236 -9.17 -30.92 1.37
CA LEU A 236 -8.30 -29.99 2.08
C LEU A 236 -8.14 -28.65 1.35
N LYS A 237 -8.15 -28.66 0.02
CA LYS A 237 -8.20 -27.42 -0.79
C LYS A 237 -9.54 -26.71 -0.65
N ASN A 238 -10.63 -27.42 -0.63
CA ASN A 238 -11.99 -26.87 -0.60
C ASN A 238 -12.47 -26.50 0.82
N ALA A 239 -11.87 -27.08 1.86
CA ALA A 239 -12.11 -26.70 3.27
C ALA A 239 -11.61 -25.27 3.60
N LYS A 240 -11.23 -24.50 2.58
CA LYS A 240 -10.67 -23.15 2.68
C LYS A 240 -11.78 -22.10 2.62
N GLY A 241 -12.03 -21.46 3.75
CA GLY A 241 -12.71 -20.17 3.78
C GLY A 241 -11.78 -19.01 3.35
N PRO A 242 -12.32 -17.84 3.01
CA PRO A 242 -11.52 -16.67 2.67
C PRO A 242 -10.69 -16.23 3.88
N GLY A 243 -9.39 -16.53 3.88
CA GLY A 243 -8.48 -16.21 4.98
C GLY A 243 -7.36 -17.24 5.21
N ASN A 244 -6.98 -17.95 4.20
CA ASN A 244 -6.09 -19.10 4.20
C ASN A 244 -4.77 -18.93 4.96
N PHE A 245 -4.70 -19.38 6.19
CA PHE A 245 -3.54 -20.14 6.63
C PHE A 245 -3.66 -21.51 5.98
N ARG A 246 -2.67 -21.91 5.21
CA ARG A 246 -2.79 -23.07 4.36
C ARG A 246 -2.30 -24.28 5.12
N ASN A 247 -3.14 -25.30 5.18
CA ASN A 247 -2.72 -26.62 5.60
C ASN A 247 -1.75 -27.16 4.55
N LEU A 248 -0.59 -27.65 4.98
CA LEU A 248 0.34 -28.34 4.12
C LEU A 248 -0.08 -29.83 4.10
N PHE A 249 -0.25 -30.37 2.92
CA PHE A 249 -0.44 -31.80 2.72
C PHE A 249 0.87 -32.42 2.25
N MET A 250 1.34 -33.46 2.97
CA MET A 250 2.50 -34.23 2.57
C MET A 250 2.11 -35.71 2.49
N TYR A 251 2.25 -36.29 1.31
CA TYR A 251 2.03 -37.72 1.08
C TYR A 251 3.36 -38.40 0.78
N ALA A 252 3.73 -39.41 1.59
CA ALA A 252 4.93 -40.21 1.41
C ALA A 252 4.57 -41.69 1.36
N PRO A 253 4.40 -42.30 0.18
CA PRO A 253 4.09 -43.71 0.04
C PRO A 253 5.31 -44.56 0.45
N LYS A 254 5.14 -45.47 1.40
CA LYS A 254 6.11 -46.37 2.04
C LYS A 254 6.67 -45.95 3.40
N GLY A 255 6.01 -45.07 4.12
CA GLY A 255 6.37 -44.76 5.51
C GLY A 255 5.89 -45.84 6.49
N LYS A 256 6.56 -45.94 7.63
CA LYS A 256 6.22 -46.86 8.72
C LYS A 256 5.52 -46.14 9.84
N LYS A 257 4.57 -46.85 10.52
CA LYS A 257 3.97 -46.58 11.84
C LYS A 257 3.37 -45.17 12.04
N ASP A 258 2.11 -45.12 12.34
CA ASP A 258 1.28 -43.92 12.52
C ASP A 258 0.98 -43.13 11.23
N GLY A 259 0.39 -43.82 10.27
CA GLY A 259 0.18 -43.40 8.87
C GLY A 259 -0.40 -42.04 8.57
N ILE A 260 -0.98 -41.34 9.55
CA ILE A 260 -1.50 -39.98 9.44
C ILE A 260 -1.12 -39.20 10.69
N GLN A 261 -0.37 -38.14 10.55
CA GLN A 261 -0.02 -37.22 11.65
C GLN A 261 -0.43 -35.79 11.30
N LEU A 262 -1.08 -35.11 12.24
CA LEU A 262 -1.38 -33.69 12.22
C LEU A 262 -0.28 -32.98 13.02
N LEU A 263 0.60 -32.27 12.32
CA LEU A 263 1.65 -31.49 12.94
C LEU A 263 1.22 -30.01 12.99
N PRO A 264 0.91 -29.46 14.17
CA PRO A 264 0.56 -28.03 14.27
C PRO A 264 1.79 -27.17 13.94
N ILE A 265 1.59 -26.15 13.12
CA ILE A 265 2.63 -25.17 12.85
C ILE A 265 2.62 -24.19 14.02
N GLY A 266 3.67 -24.26 14.83
CA GLY A 266 4.02 -23.49 16.04
C GLY A 266 3.04 -22.41 16.56
N GLU A 267 2.41 -22.69 17.70
CA GLU A 267 1.35 -21.82 18.28
C GLU A 267 1.87 -20.75 19.26
N VAL A 268 3.07 -20.91 19.84
CA VAL A 268 3.40 -20.24 21.09
C VAL A 268 4.13 -18.90 20.88
N ALA A 269 4.96 -18.78 19.87
CA ALA A 269 5.73 -17.56 19.61
C ALA A 269 4.90 -16.42 18.96
N ALA A 270 3.82 -16.77 18.27
CA ALA A 270 3.09 -15.81 17.44
C ALA A 270 2.35 -14.70 18.22
N LYS A 271 1.86 -14.98 19.43
CA LYS A 271 1.02 -14.00 20.17
C LYS A 271 1.82 -12.80 20.66
N ASP A 272 2.99 -13.05 21.22
CA ASP A 272 3.83 -12.00 21.80
C ASP A 272 4.56 -11.20 20.72
N GLU A 273 4.99 -11.86 19.64
CA GLU A 273 5.61 -11.21 18.51
C GLU A 273 4.67 -10.22 17.79
N PHE A 274 3.40 -10.59 17.56
CA PHE A 274 2.44 -9.68 16.93
C PHE A 274 2.15 -8.44 17.78
N TRP A 275 2.11 -8.60 19.09
CA TRP A 275 1.92 -7.48 20.01
C TRP A 275 3.12 -6.54 19.95
N ASN A 276 4.33 -7.09 19.99
CA ASN A 276 5.57 -6.32 19.93
C ASN A 276 5.72 -5.60 18.60
N ILE A 277 5.47 -6.27 17.47
CA ILE A 277 5.48 -5.64 16.13
C ILE A 277 4.51 -4.47 16.11
N LYS A 278 3.28 -4.64 16.60
CA LYS A 278 2.30 -3.56 16.61
C LYS A 278 2.73 -2.38 17.46
N LYS A 279 3.34 -2.63 18.60
CA LYS A 279 3.82 -1.58 19.51
C LYS A 279 4.95 -0.77 18.89
N VAL A 280 5.99 -1.43 18.39
CA VAL A 280 7.15 -0.78 17.75
C VAL A 280 6.72 0.00 16.50
N THR A 281 5.90 -0.59 15.67
CA THR A 281 5.43 0.09 14.43
C THR A 281 4.54 1.31 14.70
N VAL A 282 3.85 1.38 15.85
CA VAL A 282 3.13 2.57 16.27
C VAL A 282 4.10 3.69 16.62
N GLU A 283 5.15 3.38 17.39
CA GLU A 283 6.17 4.35 17.78
C GLU A 283 6.87 4.93 16.53
N ASP A 284 7.26 4.10 15.58
CA ASP A 284 7.85 4.53 14.30
C ASP A 284 6.93 5.48 13.52
N GLN A 285 5.64 5.14 13.41
CA GLN A 285 4.66 5.95 12.68
C GLN A 285 4.47 7.32 13.35
N LEU A 286 4.32 7.35 14.67
CA LEU A 286 4.14 8.59 15.40
C LEU A 286 5.40 9.47 15.36
N ALA A 287 6.59 8.86 15.44
CA ALA A 287 7.85 9.56 15.30
C ALA A 287 8.02 10.19 13.91
N ALA A 288 7.70 9.45 12.84
CA ALA A 288 7.77 9.97 11.47
C ALA A 288 6.78 11.12 11.21
N HIS A 289 5.63 11.10 11.90
CA HIS A 289 4.66 12.20 11.85
C HIS A 289 4.92 13.29 12.90
N ARG A 290 5.89 13.10 13.79
CA ARG A 290 6.19 14.02 14.91
C ARG A 290 4.98 14.32 15.79
N VAL A 291 4.02 13.38 15.89
CA VAL A 291 2.81 13.52 16.70
C VAL A 291 3.01 12.86 18.05
N PRO A 292 2.92 13.61 19.19
CA PRO A 292 2.99 13.03 20.50
C PRO A 292 1.90 11.99 20.75
N PRO A 293 2.22 10.81 21.33
CA PRO A 293 1.23 9.76 21.61
C PRO A 293 0.04 10.23 22.42
N GLN A 294 0.25 11.16 23.34
CA GLN A 294 -0.77 11.74 24.21
C GLN A 294 -1.90 12.41 23.39
N LEU A 295 -1.56 13.08 22.29
CA LEU A 295 -2.54 13.74 21.41
C LEU A 295 -3.36 12.74 20.59
N MET A 296 -2.93 11.48 20.55
CA MET A 296 -3.62 10.36 19.92
C MET A 296 -4.44 9.52 20.90
N GLY A 297 -4.52 9.92 22.19
CA GLY A 297 -5.15 9.12 23.24
C GLY A 297 -4.39 7.84 23.57
N ILE A 298 -3.08 7.79 23.28
CA ILE A 298 -2.22 6.65 23.56
C ILE A 298 -1.42 6.94 24.84
N ILE A 299 -1.45 6.00 25.79
CA ILE A 299 -0.62 6.08 27.00
C ILE A 299 0.80 5.68 26.62
N PRO A 300 1.82 6.55 26.80
CA PRO A 300 3.20 6.19 26.54
C PRO A 300 3.65 5.03 27.42
N SER A 301 4.37 4.06 26.87
CA SER A 301 4.77 2.84 27.57
C SER A 301 5.72 3.06 28.74
N ASN A 302 6.43 4.19 28.76
CA ASN A 302 7.44 4.52 29.75
C ASN A 302 7.02 5.63 30.74
N ALA A 303 5.77 6.10 30.66
CA ALA A 303 5.24 7.13 31.57
C ALA A 303 4.23 6.49 32.50
N GLY A 304 4.28 6.86 33.78
CA GLY A 304 3.32 6.43 34.81
C GLY A 304 1.90 6.99 34.63
N GLY A 305 1.53 7.31 33.38
CA GLY A 305 0.25 7.89 32.95
C GLY A 305 0.35 8.61 31.61
N PHE A 306 -0.64 9.43 31.25
CA PHE A 306 -0.64 10.22 30.01
C PHE A 306 0.49 11.26 29.89
N GLY A 307 1.19 11.54 31.01
CA GLY A 307 2.14 12.65 31.08
C GLY A 307 1.43 14.01 31.05
N ASP A 308 2.20 15.06 30.80
CA ASP A 308 1.68 16.43 30.67
C ASP A 308 1.19 16.68 29.23
N VAL A 309 -0.10 16.48 29.02
CA VAL A 309 -0.75 16.65 27.68
C VAL A 309 -0.65 18.10 27.19
N GLU A 310 -0.71 19.07 28.12
CA GLU A 310 -0.65 20.50 27.76
C GLU A 310 0.73 20.87 27.24
N LYS A 311 1.79 20.44 27.93
CA LYS A 311 3.16 20.65 27.45
C LYS A 311 3.41 19.94 26.11
N ALA A 312 2.93 18.70 25.95
CA ALA A 312 3.05 17.96 24.69
C ALA A 312 2.35 18.69 23.55
N ALA A 313 1.15 19.22 23.79
CA ALA A 313 0.41 20.01 22.80
C ALA A 313 1.12 21.33 22.47
N GLY A 314 1.67 22.03 23.46
CA GLY A 314 2.43 23.26 23.25
C GLY A 314 3.69 23.04 22.39
N VAL A 315 4.47 22.00 22.69
CA VAL A 315 5.66 21.63 21.91
C VAL A 315 5.27 21.23 20.50
N PHE A 316 4.24 20.40 20.34
CA PHE A 316 3.73 19.98 19.03
C PHE A 316 3.25 21.17 18.21
N ASN A 317 2.51 22.10 18.82
CA ASN A 317 2.08 23.31 18.12
C ASN A 317 3.28 24.13 17.63
N GLY A 318 4.28 24.38 18.48
CA GLY A 318 5.44 25.21 18.14
C GLY A 318 6.36 24.58 17.10
N LEU A 319 6.61 23.28 17.17
CA LEU A 319 7.58 22.59 16.32
C LEU A 319 6.99 22.00 15.03
N GLU A 320 5.67 21.78 14.99
CA GLU A 320 5.04 21.11 13.85
C GLU A 320 3.90 21.95 13.23
N ILE A 321 2.97 22.42 14.05
CA ILE A 321 1.78 23.10 13.51
C ILE A 321 2.11 24.53 13.01
N GLU A 322 2.90 25.30 13.74
CA GLU A 322 3.27 26.66 13.30
C GLU A 322 4.14 26.65 12.03
N PRO A 323 5.13 25.78 11.85
CA PRO A 323 5.80 25.61 10.57
C PRO A 323 4.85 25.25 9.42
N LEU A 324 3.90 24.34 9.64
CA LEU A 324 2.90 24.00 8.62
C LEU A 324 1.99 25.19 8.29
N LYS A 325 1.58 26.01 9.30
CA LYS A 325 0.84 27.24 9.06
C LYS A 325 1.63 28.24 8.24
N ALA A 326 2.95 28.37 8.50
CA ALA A 326 3.83 29.24 7.73
C ALA A 326 3.87 28.83 6.25
N ARG A 327 4.05 27.53 5.99
CA ARG A 327 4.03 26.98 4.62
C ARG A 327 2.69 27.24 3.91
N LEU A 328 1.59 27.03 4.59
CA LEU A 328 0.26 27.25 4.00
C LEU A 328 -0.02 28.73 3.70
N ARG A 329 0.61 29.68 4.44
CA ARG A 329 0.52 31.11 4.19
C ARG A 329 1.25 31.57 2.92
N GLU A 330 2.19 30.78 2.36
CA GLU A 330 2.87 31.09 1.09
C GLU A 330 1.88 31.31 -0.08
N LEU A 331 0.69 30.73 0.01
CA LEU A 331 -0.41 31.00 -0.91
C LEU A 331 -0.76 32.49 -0.99
N ASN A 332 -0.67 33.23 0.13
CA ASN A 332 -0.99 34.66 0.19
C ASN A 332 -0.04 35.47 -0.69
N ASP A 333 1.26 35.11 -0.69
CA ASP A 333 2.26 35.77 -1.50
C ASP A 333 2.02 35.53 -3.00
N TRP A 334 1.64 34.30 -3.35
CA TRP A 334 1.35 33.96 -4.75
C TRP A 334 0.11 34.68 -5.30
N ILE A 335 -0.97 34.78 -4.50
CA ILE A 335 -2.21 35.41 -4.95
C ILE A 335 -2.24 36.93 -4.72
N GLY A 336 -1.33 37.46 -3.86
CA GLY A 336 -1.29 38.87 -3.47
C GLY A 336 -2.45 39.32 -2.55
N ILE A 337 -3.15 38.37 -1.93
CA ILE A 337 -4.29 38.60 -1.02
C ILE A 337 -4.12 37.70 0.19
N GLU A 338 -4.40 38.22 1.40
CA GLU A 338 -4.34 37.42 2.63
C GLU A 338 -5.56 36.48 2.75
N VAL A 339 -5.50 35.35 2.04
CA VAL A 339 -6.57 34.32 2.02
C VAL A 339 -6.41 33.32 3.15
N VAL A 340 -5.15 32.95 3.49
CA VAL A 340 -4.86 31.98 4.55
C VAL A 340 -4.46 32.69 5.83
N ARG A 341 -5.37 32.66 6.80
CA ARG A 341 -5.16 33.18 8.15
C ARG A 341 -5.53 32.13 9.18
N PHE A 342 -4.85 32.16 10.31
CA PHE A 342 -5.12 31.25 11.41
C PHE A 342 -5.39 32.02 12.70
N ARG A 343 -6.21 31.45 13.57
CA ARG A 343 -6.32 31.87 14.97
C ARG A 343 -5.08 31.47 15.71
N ASP A 344 -4.76 32.22 16.72
CA ASP A 344 -3.69 31.85 17.66
C ASP A 344 -4.03 30.52 18.35
N PHE A 345 -2.97 29.81 18.75
CA PHE A 345 -3.13 28.58 19.48
C PHE A 345 -3.61 28.89 20.90
N GLU A 346 -4.79 28.43 21.22
CA GLU A 346 -5.33 28.47 22.57
C GLU A 346 -5.54 27.03 23.06
N MET A 347 -5.01 26.71 24.23
CA MET A 347 -5.29 25.42 24.86
C MET A 347 -6.77 25.36 25.24
N PRO A 348 -7.46 24.22 25.02
CA PRO A 348 -8.79 24.02 25.54
C PRO A 348 -8.76 24.22 27.06
N LYS A 349 -9.55 25.17 27.54
CA LYS A 349 -9.76 25.33 28.99
C LYS A 349 -10.53 24.12 29.46
N GLY A 350 -9.92 23.30 30.36
CA GLY A 350 -10.51 22.13 30.97
C GLY A 350 -11.74 22.49 31.84
#